data_b2ea46c476859dc9ead33a78e9d96c9b
#
_entry.id   b2ea46c476859dc9ead33a78e9d96c9b
#
_cell.length_a   1.000
_cell.length_b   1.000
_cell.length_c   1.000
_cell.angle_alpha   90.00
_cell.angle_beta   90.00
_cell.angle_gamma   90.00
#
_symmetry.space_group_name_H-M   'P 1'
#
loop_
_entity.id
_entity.type
_entity.pdbx_description
1 polymer ?
#
loop_
_entity_poly.entity_id
_entity_poly.type
_entity_poly.pdbx_seq_one_letter_code
_entity_poly.pdbx_strand_id
1 'polypeptide(L)'
;NLSPIYQLIVDLKKSEDLENKDIIGFVGAPWTLLVYMINKVSPKNGLIKNFFSDISLINNLLKILDKFIKTHIKNQVKAGATIIQIFDSWSGLIKSDFDKYLYNPTLSLVNYTKSLGVPVICFPRGITDYSQFCKIVEPSMVNIDYDVDPKNLLKNIDIPIQGGLHP
;
A
#
# COMPACT_ATOMS: atom_id res chain seq x y z
N ASN A 1 -2.27 13.05 -15.64
CA ASN A 1 -3.67 13.28 -15.29
C ASN A 1 -4.32 11.94 -14.91
N LEU A 2 -4.90 11.82 -13.69
CA LEU A 2 -5.54 10.62 -13.14
C LEU A 2 -7.08 10.72 -13.16
N SER A 3 -7.64 11.77 -13.76
CA SER A 3 -9.11 11.95 -13.81
C SER A 3 -9.90 10.79 -14.43
N PRO A 4 -9.41 10.05 -15.43
CA PRO A 4 -10.12 8.88 -15.94
C PRO A 4 -10.34 7.78 -14.91
N ILE A 5 -9.39 7.59 -13.97
CA ILE A 5 -9.52 6.62 -12.88
C ILE A 5 -10.65 7.02 -11.94
N TYR A 6 -10.73 8.30 -11.58
CA TYR A 6 -11.79 8.79 -10.71
C TYR A 6 -13.16 8.73 -11.40
N GLN A 7 -13.22 9.06 -12.69
CA GLN A 7 -14.45 8.93 -13.47
C GLN A 7 -14.95 7.49 -13.53
N LEU A 8 -14.04 6.52 -13.74
CA LEU A 8 -14.39 5.10 -13.71
C LEU A 8 -15.02 4.68 -12.37
N ILE A 9 -14.47 5.14 -11.24
CA ILE A 9 -15.04 4.85 -9.92
C ILE A 9 -16.46 5.45 -9.78
N VAL A 10 -16.65 6.69 -10.25
CA VAL A 10 -17.98 7.33 -10.27
C VAL A 10 -18.98 6.54 -11.11
N ASP A 11 -18.55 6.04 -12.26
CA ASP A 11 -19.43 5.31 -13.17
C ASP A 11 -19.76 3.91 -12.60
N LEU A 12 -18.80 3.22 -11.99
CA LEU A 12 -19.02 1.96 -11.27
C LEU A 12 -20.02 2.15 -10.11
N LYS A 13 -19.90 3.24 -9.36
CA LYS A 13 -20.81 3.53 -8.23
C LYS A 13 -22.27 3.73 -8.66
N LYS A 14 -22.51 4.12 -9.91
CA LYS A 14 -23.86 4.32 -10.49
C LYS A 14 -24.44 3.05 -11.10
N SER A 15 -23.64 1.99 -11.26
CA SER A 15 -24.10 0.74 -11.87
C SER A 15 -25.02 -0.01 -10.91
N GLU A 16 -26.22 -0.36 -11.37
CA GLU A 16 -27.20 -1.14 -10.60
C GLU A 16 -26.66 -2.52 -10.20
N ASP A 17 -25.83 -3.14 -11.05
CA ASP A 17 -25.18 -4.42 -10.78
C ASP A 17 -24.21 -4.38 -9.58
N LEU A 18 -23.78 -3.18 -9.18
CA LEU A 18 -22.80 -2.94 -8.11
C LEU A 18 -23.40 -2.20 -6.91
N GLU A 19 -24.72 -2.02 -6.84
CA GLU A 19 -25.38 -1.24 -5.78
C GLU A 19 -25.01 -1.70 -4.36
N ASN A 20 -24.85 -3.02 -4.17
CA ASN A 20 -24.50 -3.63 -2.89
C ASN A 20 -23.05 -4.17 -2.84
N LYS A 21 -22.16 -3.61 -3.66
CA LYS A 21 -20.75 -4.01 -3.70
C LYS A 21 -19.84 -2.88 -3.19
N ASP A 22 -18.78 -3.28 -2.50
CA ASP A 22 -17.71 -2.36 -2.16
C ASP A 22 -16.80 -2.12 -3.36
N ILE A 23 -16.28 -0.90 -3.47
CA ILE A 23 -15.31 -0.51 -4.49
C ILE A 23 -13.97 -0.31 -3.80
N ILE A 24 -13.01 -1.18 -4.12
CA ILE A 24 -11.65 -1.06 -3.62
C ILE A 24 -10.87 -0.13 -4.55
N GLY A 25 -10.58 1.08 -4.09
CA GLY A 25 -9.56 1.91 -4.69
C GLY A 25 -8.17 1.43 -4.26
N PHE A 26 -7.13 1.73 -5.05
CA PHE A 26 -5.79 1.27 -4.69
C PHE A 26 -4.69 2.28 -5.03
N VAL A 27 -3.57 2.16 -4.33
CA VAL A 27 -2.37 2.97 -4.53
C VAL A 27 -1.11 2.13 -4.31
N GLY A 28 -0.02 2.51 -4.97
CA GLY A 28 1.31 2.01 -4.61
C GLY A 28 1.82 2.69 -3.33
N ALA A 29 2.46 1.94 -2.46
CA ALA A 29 3.15 2.49 -1.29
C ALA A 29 4.34 3.39 -1.70
N PRO A 30 4.74 4.34 -0.84
CA PRO A 30 5.85 5.25 -1.15
C PRO A 30 7.14 4.53 -1.53
N TRP A 31 7.50 3.46 -0.82
CA TRP A 31 8.68 2.66 -1.13
C TRP A 31 8.60 2.01 -2.51
N THR A 32 7.50 1.35 -2.83
CA THR A 32 7.30 0.72 -4.14
C THR A 32 7.41 1.73 -5.27
N LEU A 33 6.79 2.91 -5.15
CA LEU A 33 6.89 3.95 -6.18
C LEU A 33 8.31 4.52 -6.28
N LEU A 34 8.98 4.74 -5.15
CA LEU A 34 10.37 5.16 -5.11
C LEU A 34 11.30 4.18 -5.85
N VAL A 35 11.10 2.87 -5.60
CA VAL A 35 11.88 1.81 -6.27
C VAL A 35 11.70 1.88 -7.78
N TYR A 36 10.47 1.99 -8.28
CA TYR A 36 10.24 2.12 -9.73
C TYR A 36 10.84 3.40 -10.32
N MET A 37 10.77 4.52 -9.60
CA MET A 37 11.33 5.79 -10.07
C MET A 37 12.85 5.76 -10.19
N ILE A 38 13.56 5.18 -9.22
CA ILE A 38 15.03 5.14 -9.20
C ILE A 38 15.56 4.00 -10.06
N ASN A 39 15.01 2.81 -9.97
CA ASN A 39 15.43 1.66 -10.77
C ASN A 39 15.14 1.83 -12.26
N LYS A 40 14.07 2.58 -12.61
CA LYS A 40 13.57 2.76 -13.99
C LYS A 40 13.15 1.47 -14.70
N VAL A 41 13.42 0.32 -14.10
CA VAL A 41 13.05 -1.03 -14.57
C VAL A 41 12.49 -1.82 -13.40
N SER A 42 11.78 -2.93 -13.70
CA SER A 42 11.27 -3.82 -12.66
C SER A 42 12.42 -4.37 -11.80
N PRO A 43 12.37 -4.28 -10.47
CA PRO A 43 13.44 -4.70 -9.58
C PRO A 43 13.44 -6.22 -9.29
N LYS A 44 13.06 -7.06 -10.28
CA LYS A 44 13.07 -8.52 -10.15
C LYS A 44 14.42 -9.07 -9.71
N ASN A 45 15.52 -8.39 -10.09
CA ASN A 45 16.89 -8.73 -9.71
C ASN A 45 17.41 -7.87 -8.54
N GLY A 46 16.51 -7.22 -7.80
CA GLY A 46 16.85 -6.34 -6.68
C GLY A 46 17.01 -4.86 -7.06
N LEU A 47 17.48 -4.07 -6.11
CA LEU A 47 17.76 -2.65 -6.29
C LEU A 47 19.03 -2.46 -7.13
N ILE A 48 19.07 -1.39 -7.92
CA ILE A 48 20.29 -1.01 -8.66
C ILE A 48 21.43 -0.67 -7.67
N LYS A 49 22.67 -0.91 -8.11
CA LYS A 49 23.88 -0.79 -7.28
C LYS A 49 24.00 0.55 -6.53
N ASN A 50 23.57 1.64 -7.16
CA ASN A 50 23.68 2.99 -6.61
C ASN A 50 22.32 3.53 -6.10
N PHE A 51 21.38 2.65 -5.70
CA PHE A 51 20.04 3.08 -5.26
C PHE A 51 20.09 4.12 -4.13
N PHE A 52 20.98 3.95 -3.18
CA PHE A 52 21.14 4.81 -2.01
C PHE A 52 22.26 5.86 -2.16
N SER A 53 22.72 6.16 -3.38
CA SER A 53 23.81 7.14 -3.59
C SER A 53 23.47 8.57 -3.19
N ASP A 54 22.18 8.95 -3.25
CA ASP A 54 21.69 10.26 -2.83
C ASP A 54 20.52 10.13 -1.85
N ILE A 55 20.86 10.08 -0.57
CA ILE A 55 19.88 9.98 0.52
C ILE A 55 19.01 11.23 0.62
N SER A 56 19.53 12.41 0.27
CA SER A 56 18.74 13.64 0.28
C SER A 56 17.64 13.60 -0.77
N LEU A 57 17.97 13.17 -1.98
CA LEU A 57 16.99 12.95 -3.04
C LEU A 57 15.91 11.95 -2.61
N ILE A 58 16.30 10.78 -2.06
CA ILE A 58 15.38 9.76 -1.56
C ILE A 58 14.41 10.36 -0.54
N ASN A 59 14.90 11.09 0.46
CA ASN A 59 14.08 11.70 1.48
C ASN A 59 13.09 12.73 0.90
N ASN A 60 13.51 13.50 -0.08
CA ASN A 60 12.66 14.48 -0.76
C ASN A 60 11.59 13.78 -1.60
N LEU A 61 11.96 12.74 -2.33
CA LEU A 61 11.01 11.94 -3.12
C LEU A 61 9.95 11.28 -2.23
N LEU A 62 10.33 10.70 -1.09
CA LEU A 62 9.37 10.10 -0.15
C LEU A 62 8.34 11.13 0.36
N LYS A 63 8.78 12.37 0.67
CA LYS A 63 7.87 13.46 1.07
C LYS A 63 6.91 13.87 -0.05
N ILE A 64 7.40 13.91 -1.29
CA ILE A 64 6.57 14.24 -2.46
C ILE A 64 5.55 13.12 -2.70
N LEU A 65 6.00 11.85 -2.64
CA LEU A 65 5.16 10.68 -2.82
C LEU A 65 4.07 10.60 -1.76
N ASP A 66 4.37 10.86 -0.49
CA ASP A 66 3.37 10.89 0.59
C ASP A 66 2.22 11.87 0.25
N LYS A 67 2.55 13.11 -0.15
CA LYS A 67 1.54 14.11 -0.54
C LYS A 67 0.74 13.70 -1.77
N PHE A 68 1.42 13.18 -2.78
CA PHE A 68 0.79 12.75 -4.03
C PHE A 68 -0.16 11.57 -3.79
N ILE A 69 0.27 10.55 -3.05
CA ILE A 69 -0.52 9.37 -2.76
C ILE A 69 -1.75 9.74 -1.91
N LYS A 70 -1.60 10.59 -0.90
CA LYS A 70 -2.73 11.11 -0.10
C LYS A 70 -3.75 11.84 -0.96
N THR A 71 -3.30 12.66 -1.91
CA THR A 71 -4.18 13.33 -2.85
C THR A 71 -4.92 12.32 -3.74
N HIS A 72 -4.23 11.30 -4.22
CA HIS A 72 -4.81 10.23 -5.02
C HIS A 72 -5.83 9.41 -4.24
N ILE A 73 -5.52 9.02 -2.99
CA ILE A 73 -6.47 8.37 -2.07
C ILE A 73 -7.72 9.22 -1.89
N LYS A 74 -7.56 10.49 -1.52
CA LYS A 74 -8.67 11.42 -1.32
C LYS A 74 -9.60 11.50 -2.55
N ASN A 75 -9.02 11.55 -3.74
CA ASN A 75 -9.80 11.65 -4.97
C ASN A 75 -10.54 10.35 -5.28
N GLN A 76 -9.96 9.18 -5.02
CA GLN A 76 -10.64 7.89 -5.16
C GLN A 76 -11.81 7.76 -4.17
N VAL A 77 -11.61 8.13 -2.89
CA VAL A 77 -12.67 8.12 -1.87
C VAL A 77 -13.79 9.08 -2.26
N LYS A 78 -13.47 10.32 -2.70
CA LYS A 78 -14.48 11.27 -3.19
C LYS A 78 -15.25 10.75 -4.40
N ALA A 79 -14.61 9.97 -5.25
CA ALA A 79 -15.25 9.35 -6.42
C ALA A 79 -16.18 8.18 -6.06
N GLY A 80 -16.06 7.61 -4.84
CA GLY A 80 -16.93 6.56 -4.35
C GLY A 80 -16.23 5.26 -3.96
N ALA A 81 -14.91 5.23 -3.91
CA ALA A 81 -14.18 4.09 -3.33
C ALA A 81 -14.53 3.97 -1.84
N THR A 82 -14.93 2.78 -1.40
CA THR A 82 -15.36 2.48 -0.03
C THR A 82 -14.26 1.84 0.81
N ILE A 83 -13.21 1.35 0.15
CA ILE A 83 -12.02 0.74 0.76
C ILE A 83 -10.81 1.22 -0.04
N ILE A 84 -9.66 1.39 0.60
CA ILE A 84 -8.38 1.65 -0.07
C ILE A 84 -7.40 0.51 0.19
N GLN A 85 -6.77 -0.01 -0.87
CA GLN A 85 -5.67 -0.97 -0.75
C GLN A 85 -4.33 -0.32 -1.10
N ILE A 86 -3.36 -0.47 -0.20
CA ILE A 86 -1.99 0.03 -0.36
C ILE A 86 -1.09 -1.15 -0.74
N PHE A 87 -0.54 -1.12 -1.96
CA PHE A 87 0.37 -2.14 -2.46
C PHE A 87 1.82 -1.74 -2.24
N ASP A 88 2.54 -2.44 -1.35
CA ASP A 88 3.99 -2.34 -1.22
C ASP A 88 4.66 -3.58 -1.79
N SER A 89 4.63 -3.69 -3.12
CA SER A 89 5.06 -4.87 -3.88
C SER A 89 6.57 -5.18 -3.73
N TRP A 90 7.35 -4.22 -3.22
CA TRP A 90 8.80 -4.34 -3.11
C TRP A 90 9.32 -4.15 -1.68
N SER A 91 8.45 -4.21 -0.67
CA SER A 91 8.86 -4.10 0.74
C SER A 91 9.88 -5.17 1.15
N GLY A 92 9.84 -6.36 0.60
CA GLY A 92 10.84 -7.41 0.82
C GLY A 92 12.27 -7.06 0.36
N LEU A 93 12.46 -5.98 -0.41
CA LEU A 93 13.79 -5.47 -0.78
C LEU A 93 14.40 -4.55 0.28
N ILE A 94 13.63 -4.14 1.29
CA ILE A 94 14.14 -3.35 2.42
C ILE A 94 14.98 -4.27 3.30
N LYS A 95 16.24 -3.90 3.53
CA LYS A 95 17.19 -4.68 4.36
C LYS A 95 17.54 -4.01 5.68
N SER A 96 17.29 -2.69 5.78
CA SER A 96 17.53 -1.87 6.98
C SER A 96 16.57 -0.67 6.97
N ASP A 97 16.56 0.07 8.08
CA ASP A 97 15.75 1.30 8.22
C ASP A 97 14.26 1.09 7.92
N PHE A 98 13.69 -0.02 8.42
CA PHE A 98 12.29 -0.36 8.22
C PHE A 98 11.34 0.76 8.66
N ASP A 99 11.66 1.47 9.74
CA ASP A 99 10.88 2.62 10.19
C ASP A 99 10.79 3.69 9.11
N LYS A 100 11.90 3.96 8.43
CA LYS A 100 12.01 5.02 7.43
C LYS A 100 11.34 4.65 6.10
N TYR A 101 11.48 3.41 5.66
CA TYR A 101 11.09 3.00 4.32
C TYR A 101 9.78 2.21 4.25
N LEU A 102 9.38 1.55 5.36
CA LEU A 102 8.18 0.74 5.43
C LEU A 102 7.16 1.30 6.41
N TYR A 103 7.50 1.30 7.73
CA TYR A 103 6.50 1.54 8.78
C TYR A 103 5.96 2.96 8.76
N ASN A 104 6.81 3.98 8.93
CA ASN A 104 6.35 5.37 9.02
C ASN A 104 5.64 5.87 7.74
N PRO A 105 6.14 5.61 6.52
CA PRO A 105 5.43 6.01 5.31
C PRO A 105 4.07 5.33 5.17
N THR A 106 3.97 4.03 5.48
CA THR A 106 2.71 3.30 5.39
C THR A 106 1.73 3.72 6.48
N LEU A 107 2.18 3.88 7.73
CA LEU A 107 1.38 4.41 8.84
C LEU A 107 0.80 5.80 8.51
N SER A 108 1.60 6.68 7.90
CA SER A 108 1.15 8.00 7.44
C SER A 108 -0.05 7.91 6.49
N LEU A 109 -0.01 6.97 5.53
CA LEU A 109 -1.10 6.73 4.59
C LEU A 109 -2.31 6.06 5.25
N VAL A 110 -2.08 5.10 6.14
CA VAL A 110 -3.14 4.40 6.89
C VAL A 110 -3.94 5.39 7.73
N ASN A 111 -3.25 6.21 8.52
CA ASN A 111 -3.89 7.23 9.36
C ASN A 111 -4.68 8.24 8.51
N TYR A 112 -4.09 8.68 7.40
CA TYR A 112 -4.78 9.58 6.48
C TYR A 112 -6.03 8.94 5.88
N THR A 113 -5.94 7.69 5.42
CA THR A 113 -7.08 6.96 4.83
C THR A 113 -8.20 6.78 5.85
N LYS A 114 -7.86 6.34 7.06
CA LYS A 114 -8.82 6.21 8.17
C LYS A 114 -9.50 7.55 8.51
N SER A 115 -8.77 8.67 8.42
CA SER A 115 -9.35 10.01 8.64
C SER A 115 -10.38 10.42 7.58
N LEU A 116 -10.40 9.76 6.43
CA LEU A 116 -11.42 9.94 5.40
C LEU A 116 -12.67 9.04 5.62
N GLY A 117 -12.69 8.26 6.70
CA GLY A 117 -13.81 7.39 7.07
C GLY A 117 -13.87 6.07 6.33
N VAL A 118 -12.80 5.63 5.65
CA VAL A 118 -12.77 4.36 4.92
C VAL A 118 -11.71 3.42 5.46
N PRO A 119 -11.97 2.09 5.48
CA PRO A 119 -10.98 1.09 5.89
C PRO A 119 -9.84 0.98 4.87
N VAL A 120 -8.71 0.46 5.35
CA VAL A 120 -7.50 0.32 4.55
C VAL A 120 -6.90 -1.07 4.64
N ILE A 121 -6.61 -1.64 3.48
CA ILE A 121 -5.90 -2.91 3.32
C ILE A 121 -4.45 -2.60 3.00
N CYS A 122 -3.49 -3.25 3.69
CA CYS A 122 -2.08 -3.14 3.34
C CYS A 122 -1.54 -4.46 2.80
N PHE A 123 -0.73 -4.40 1.74
CA PHE A 123 0.00 -5.53 1.20
C PHE A 123 1.50 -5.27 1.22
N PRO A 124 2.19 -5.53 2.34
CA PRO A 124 3.64 -5.43 2.45
C PRO A 124 4.29 -6.71 1.94
N ARG A 125 4.38 -6.87 0.63
CA ARG A 125 4.83 -8.11 -0.02
C ARG A 125 6.29 -8.43 0.30
N GLY A 126 6.54 -9.67 0.72
CA GLY A 126 7.89 -10.20 0.94
C GLY A 126 8.53 -9.78 2.27
N ILE A 127 7.75 -9.24 3.23
CA ILE A 127 8.25 -9.03 4.58
C ILE A 127 8.23 -10.35 5.37
N THR A 128 9.04 -10.43 6.40
CA THR A 128 9.14 -11.63 7.26
C THR A 128 8.27 -11.54 8.51
N ASP A 129 7.98 -10.33 9.00
CA ASP A 129 7.23 -10.11 10.25
C ASP A 129 5.97 -9.29 10.02
N TYR A 130 4.90 -9.99 9.61
CA TYR A 130 3.57 -9.41 9.45
C TYR A 130 2.95 -8.98 10.78
N SER A 131 3.27 -9.66 11.88
CA SER A 131 2.72 -9.33 13.21
C SER A 131 3.24 -7.98 13.67
N GLN A 132 4.56 -7.74 13.55
CA GLN A 132 5.14 -6.45 13.87
C GLN A 132 4.61 -5.34 12.94
N PHE A 133 4.49 -5.64 11.64
CA PHE A 133 3.90 -4.69 10.68
C PHE A 133 2.50 -4.29 11.11
N CYS A 134 1.62 -5.24 11.39
CA CYS A 134 0.24 -4.96 11.80
C CYS A 134 0.17 -4.17 13.12
N LYS A 135 1.05 -4.47 14.07
CA LYS A 135 1.13 -3.76 15.36
C LYS A 135 1.57 -2.30 15.21
N ILE A 136 2.48 -2.00 14.28
CA ILE A 136 3.01 -0.64 14.08
C ILE A 136 2.10 0.17 13.15
N VAL A 137 1.66 -0.42 12.05
CA VAL A 137 0.95 0.28 10.97
C VAL A 137 -0.57 0.33 11.22
N GLU A 138 -1.09 -0.63 12.00
CA GLU A 138 -2.50 -0.73 12.36
C GLU A 138 -3.46 -0.66 11.16
N PRO A 139 -3.27 -1.45 10.08
CA PRO A 139 -4.21 -1.47 8.97
C PRO A 139 -5.57 -2.05 9.40
N SER A 140 -6.63 -1.81 8.64
CA SER A 140 -7.94 -2.44 8.88
C SER A 140 -7.97 -3.91 8.47
N MET A 141 -7.11 -4.29 7.52
CA MET A 141 -6.92 -5.64 7.00
C MET A 141 -5.50 -5.75 6.42
N VAL A 142 -4.91 -6.93 6.50
CA VAL A 142 -3.61 -7.20 5.86
C VAL A 142 -3.74 -8.24 4.75
N ASN A 143 -3.17 -7.95 3.58
CA ASN A 143 -2.98 -8.93 2.52
C ASN A 143 -1.61 -9.59 2.70
N ILE A 144 -1.58 -10.92 2.60
CA ILE A 144 -0.38 -11.74 2.82
C ILE A 144 0.09 -12.43 1.54
N ASP A 145 1.37 -12.76 1.48
CA ASP A 145 1.94 -13.59 0.42
C ASP A 145 1.40 -15.03 0.49
N TYR A 146 1.48 -15.75 -0.64
CA TYR A 146 0.95 -17.10 -0.77
C TYR A 146 1.72 -18.15 0.06
N ASP A 147 2.95 -17.87 0.45
CA ASP A 147 3.83 -18.73 1.24
C ASP A 147 3.72 -18.48 2.77
N VAL A 148 2.90 -17.51 3.16
CA VAL A 148 2.65 -17.21 4.59
C VAL A 148 1.53 -18.10 5.11
N ASP A 149 1.77 -18.80 6.23
CA ASP A 149 0.72 -19.59 6.92
C ASP A 149 -0.25 -18.66 7.69
N PRO A 150 -1.50 -18.50 7.21
CA PRO A 150 -2.46 -17.62 7.85
C PRO A 150 -2.86 -18.09 9.25
N LYS A 151 -2.84 -19.41 9.54
CA LYS A 151 -3.20 -19.95 10.85
C LYS A 151 -2.20 -19.54 11.93
N ASN A 152 -0.92 -19.47 11.59
CA ASN A 152 0.10 -19.00 12.52
C ASN A 152 0.02 -17.49 12.74
N LEU A 153 -0.25 -16.75 11.69
CA LEU A 153 -0.37 -15.29 11.77
C LEU A 153 -1.58 -14.87 12.62
N LEU A 154 -2.74 -15.52 12.48
CA LEU A 154 -3.97 -15.26 13.24
C LEU A 154 -3.83 -15.46 14.76
N LYS A 155 -2.77 -16.12 15.23
CA LYS A 155 -2.49 -16.23 16.67
C LYS A 155 -1.93 -14.93 17.26
N ASN A 156 -1.43 -14.03 16.40
CA ASN A 156 -0.66 -12.85 16.80
C ASN A 156 -1.26 -11.54 16.32
N ILE A 157 -2.34 -11.57 15.54
CA ILE A 157 -3.04 -10.38 15.03
C ILE A 157 -4.56 -10.57 15.14
N ASP A 158 -5.27 -9.47 15.44
CA ASP A 158 -6.73 -9.43 15.61
C ASP A 158 -7.45 -8.73 14.44
N ILE A 159 -6.81 -8.66 13.28
CA ILE A 159 -7.39 -8.05 12.07
C ILE A 159 -7.63 -9.09 10.98
N PRO A 160 -8.59 -8.86 10.07
CA PRO A 160 -8.82 -9.75 8.94
C PRO A 160 -7.57 -9.91 8.06
N ILE A 161 -7.43 -11.13 7.50
CA ILE A 161 -6.36 -11.47 6.54
C ILE A 161 -6.99 -11.71 5.18
N GLN A 162 -6.34 -11.21 4.13
CA GLN A 162 -6.65 -11.43 2.73
C GLN A 162 -5.44 -12.07 2.04
N GLY A 163 -5.67 -12.90 1.00
CA GLY A 163 -4.59 -13.49 0.21
C GLY A 163 -4.25 -14.93 0.60
N GLY A 164 -2.99 -15.33 0.42
CA GLY A 164 -2.54 -16.71 0.69
C GLY A 164 -2.86 -17.71 -0.42
N LEU A 165 -3.42 -17.26 -1.57
CA LEU A 165 -3.61 -18.10 -2.75
C LEU A 165 -2.37 -18.06 -3.63
N HIS A 166 -1.93 -19.24 -4.08
CA HIS A 166 -0.82 -19.35 -5.04
C HIS A 166 -1.27 -18.80 -6.40
N PRO A 167 -0.48 -17.93 -7.07
CA PRO A 167 -0.79 -17.37 -8.38
C PRO A 167 -0.86 -18.41 -9.48
#